data_5c900b2d7eec7bb64ea50aade5a376fd
#
_entry.id   5c900b2d7eec7bb64ea50aade5a376fd
#
_cell.length_a   1.000
_cell.length_b   1.000
_cell.length_c   1.000
_cell.angle_alpha   90.00
_cell.angle_beta   90.00
_cell.angle_gamma   90.00
#
_symmetry.space_group_name_H-M   'P 1'
#
loop_
_entity.id
_entity.type
_entity.pdbx_description
1 polymer ?
#
loop_
_entity_poly.entity_id
_entity_poly.type
_entity_poly.pdbx_seq_one_letter_code
_entity_poly.pdbx_strand_id
1 'polypeptide(L)'
;MPEPVAAPVAAPVPERAEVRVAPPAPFELPDIAILGEPPAVETAIPTEVLQQNAGFLEGVLEDFNVRGEIVQACPGPVVTLYELEPAPGTKSSRVISLADDIARSMSAISARVAVIPGKNAIGIELPNAKRETVYLRELLASQDFESSKHKLALGLGKTIGGEPVIVDLAKMPHLLVAGT
;
A
#
# COMPACT_ATOMS: atom_id res chain seq x y z
N MET A 1 -91.95 12.19 -9.36
CA MET A 1 -90.89 12.41 -8.34
C MET A 1 -90.04 11.21 -8.36
N PRO A 2 -88.76 11.29 -8.74
CA PRO A 2 -87.85 10.17 -8.70
C PRO A 2 -87.31 9.98 -7.26
N GLU A 3 -87.20 8.70 -6.82
CA GLU A 3 -86.66 8.27 -5.54
C GLU A 3 -85.15 8.60 -5.43
N PRO A 4 -84.62 8.92 -4.23
CA PRO A 4 -83.23 9.17 -4.04
C PRO A 4 -82.45 7.83 -4.03
N VAL A 5 -81.44 7.71 -4.94
CA VAL A 5 -80.51 6.62 -5.00
C VAL A 5 -79.58 6.70 -3.78
N ALA A 6 -79.58 5.63 -2.96
CA ALA A 6 -78.71 5.53 -1.80
C ALA A 6 -77.23 5.44 -2.23
N ALA A 7 -76.39 6.28 -1.61
CA ALA A 7 -74.92 6.26 -1.84
C ALA A 7 -74.31 4.96 -1.32
N PRO A 8 -73.26 4.42 -2.01
CA PRO A 8 -72.59 3.22 -1.59
C PRO A 8 -71.82 3.44 -0.28
N VAL A 9 -72.06 2.55 0.70
CA VAL A 9 -71.35 2.51 1.98
C VAL A 9 -69.92 2.08 1.70
N ALA A 10 -68.95 2.93 2.08
CA ALA A 10 -67.55 2.65 1.96
C ALA A 10 -67.19 1.40 2.84
N ALA A 11 -66.54 0.42 2.23
CA ALA A 11 -66.00 -0.73 2.93
C ALA A 11 -64.95 -0.31 3.97
N PRO A 12 -64.83 -0.99 5.12
CA PRO A 12 -63.85 -0.66 6.12
C PRO A 12 -62.43 -0.89 5.55
N VAL A 13 -61.57 0.13 5.63
CA VAL A 13 -60.16 0.03 5.27
C VAL A 13 -59.48 -0.92 6.28
N PRO A 14 -58.77 -1.99 5.82
CA PRO A 14 -58.11 -2.87 6.75
C PRO A 14 -57.05 -2.09 7.54
N GLU A 15 -57.14 -2.18 8.85
CA GLU A 15 -56.22 -1.62 9.82
C GLU A 15 -54.83 -2.18 9.52
N ARG A 16 -53.91 -1.30 9.12
CA ARG A 16 -52.56 -1.68 8.76
C ARG A 16 -51.86 -2.19 10.02
N ALA A 17 -51.65 -3.49 10.12
CA ALA A 17 -50.92 -4.10 11.23
C ALA A 17 -49.56 -3.39 11.38
N GLU A 18 -49.33 -2.76 12.52
CA GLU A 18 -48.05 -2.20 12.89
C GLU A 18 -47.03 -3.33 12.95
N VAL A 19 -46.18 -3.40 11.94
CA VAL A 19 -45.00 -4.28 11.96
C VAL A 19 -44.09 -3.76 13.06
N ARG A 20 -44.10 -4.39 14.21
CA ARG A 20 -43.12 -4.14 15.27
C ARG A 20 -41.76 -4.54 14.73
N VAL A 21 -41.01 -3.58 14.18
CA VAL A 21 -39.60 -3.73 13.85
C VAL A 21 -38.85 -3.90 15.18
N ALA A 22 -38.31 -5.08 15.43
CA ALA A 22 -37.45 -5.31 16.58
C ALA A 22 -36.29 -4.29 16.52
N PRO A 23 -35.84 -3.73 17.67
CA PRO A 23 -34.69 -2.84 17.66
C PRO A 23 -33.52 -3.56 16.98
N PRO A 24 -32.78 -2.88 16.12
CA PRO A 24 -31.64 -3.49 15.45
C PRO A 24 -30.65 -4.00 16.52
N ALA A 25 -30.20 -5.24 16.36
CA ALA A 25 -29.15 -5.80 17.21
C ALA A 25 -27.93 -4.86 17.19
N PRO A 26 -27.20 -4.72 18.29
CA PRO A 26 -25.99 -3.92 18.32
C PRO A 26 -25.06 -4.39 17.21
N PHE A 27 -24.55 -3.43 16.42
CA PHE A 27 -23.61 -3.75 15.34
C PHE A 27 -22.28 -4.19 15.96
N GLU A 28 -21.86 -5.41 15.66
CA GLU A 28 -20.55 -5.94 16.05
C GLU A 28 -19.64 -5.95 14.84
N LEU A 29 -18.41 -5.42 15.01
CA LEU A 29 -17.39 -5.48 13.96
C LEU A 29 -16.98 -6.93 13.72
N PRO A 30 -16.70 -7.32 12.47
CA PRO A 30 -16.14 -8.63 12.18
C PRO A 30 -14.86 -8.89 12.96
N ASP A 31 -14.69 -10.08 13.50
CA ASP A 31 -13.47 -10.48 14.19
C ASP A 31 -12.32 -10.57 13.17
N ILE A 32 -11.14 -10.05 13.54
CA ILE A 32 -9.93 -10.13 12.73
C ILE A 32 -9.51 -11.59 12.44
N ALA A 33 -9.98 -12.55 13.24
CA ALA A 33 -9.74 -13.98 13.05
C ALA A 33 -10.33 -14.57 11.77
N ILE A 34 -11.30 -13.88 11.12
CA ILE A 34 -11.77 -14.29 9.77
C ILE A 34 -10.71 -14.12 8.69
N LEU A 35 -9.71 -13.29 8.90
CA LEU A 35 -8.57 -13.14 8.00
C LEU A 35 -7.54 -14.23 8.29
N GLY A 36 -7.05 -14.90 7.23
CA GLY A 36 -6.01 -15.92 7.35
C GLY A 36 -4.76 -15.41 8.07
N GLU A 37 -4.11 -16.27 8.85
CA GLU A 37 -2.84 -15.94 9.48
C GLU A 37 -1.73 -15.85 8.43
N PRO A 38 -0.90 -14.79 8.45
CA PRO A 38 0.27 -14.74 7.61
C PRO A 38 1.21 -15.89 7.99
N PRO A 39 1.80 -16.60 7.02
CA PRO A 39 2.83 -17.59 7.33
C PRO A 39 3.99 -16.89 8.04
N ALA A 40 4.68 -17.60 8.92
CA ALA A 40 5.91 -17.09 9.53
C ALA A 40 6.92 -16.77 8.42
N VAL A 41 7.28 -15.49 8.26
CA VAL A 41 8.15 -15.03 7.17
C VAL A 41 9.60 -15.27 7.58
N GLU A 42 10.23 -16.28 6.98
CA GLU A 42 11.67 -16.54 7.07
C GLU A 42 12.47 -15.90 5.92
N THR A 43 12.02 -14.77 5.37
CA THR A 43 12.62 -14.24 4.13
C THR A 43 13.36 -12.93 4.31
N ALA A 44 14.01 -12.70 5.43
CA ALA A 44 15.01 -11.63 5.50
C ALA A 44 16.12 -11.91 4.48
N ILE A 45 16.30 -11.03 3.50
CA ILE A 45 17.41 -11.13 2.55
C ILE A 45 18.71 -11.07 3.37
N PRO A 46 19.62 -12.07 3.26
CA PRO A 46 20.86 -12.05 4.00
C PRO A 46 21.67 -10.78 3.71
N THR A 47 22.29 -10.23 4.74
CA THR A 47 23.08 -8.99 4.62
C THR A 47 24.20 -9.11 3.59
N GLU A 48 24.79 -10.31 3.48
CA GLU A 48 25.84 -10.60 2.50
C GLU A 48 25.34 -10.46 1.06
N VAL A 49 24.11 -10.89 0.79
CA VAL A 49 23.47 -10.76 -0.54
C VAL A 49 23.18 -9.29 -0.84
N LEU A 50 22.72 -8.53 0.15
CA LEU A 50 22.49 -7.10 -0.01
C LEU A 50 23.78 -6.35 -0.33
N GLN A 51 24.88 -6.67 0.36
CA GLN A 51 26.19 -6.07 0.12
C GLN A 51 26.76 -6.47 -1.25
N GLN A 52 26.63 -7.71 -1.68
CA GLN A 52 27.04 -8.17 -3.00
C GLN A 52 26.28 -7.43 -4.11
N ASN A 53 24.97 -7.29 -3.96
CA ASN A 53 24.13 -6.58 -4.92
C ASN A 53 24.48 -5.09 -4.94
N ALA A 54 24.78 -4.48 -3.79
CA ALA A 54 25.20 -3.09 -3.70
C ALA A 54 26.52 -2.87 -4.47
N GLY A 55 27.54 -3.69 -4.23
CA GLY A 55 28.81 -3.61 -4.94
C GLY A 55 28.69 -3.87 -6.45
N PHE A 56 27.78 -4.80 -6.85
CA PHE A 56 27.52 -5.00 -8.27
C PHE A 56 26.82 -3.81 -8.90
N LEU A 57 25.86 -3.18 -8.21
CA LEU A 57 25.17 -1.97 -8.68
C LEU A 57 26.15 -0.79 -8.78
N GLU A 58 27.09 -0.64 -7.85
CA GLU A 58 28.16 0.37 -7.94
C GLU A 58 29.00 0.19 -9.20
N GLY A 59 29.43 -1.04 -9.49
CA GLY A 59 30.17 -1.37 -10.72
C GLY A 59 29.38 -1.02 -11.99
N VAL A 60 28.08 -1.35 -12.01
CA VAL A 60 27.19 -0.98 -13.13
C VAL A 60 27.09 0.53 -13.29
N LEU A 61 26.98 1.29 -12.20
CA LEU A 61 26.94 2.75 -12.24
C LEU A 61 28.27 3.36 -12.74
N GLU A 62 29.41 2.80 -12.34
CA GLU A 62 30.74 3.20 -12.82
C GLU A 62 30.89 2.97 -14.33
N ASP A 63 30.40 1.85 -14.87
CA ASP A 63 30.40 1.56 -16.32
C ASP A 63 29.64 2.65 -17.12
N PHE A 64 28.60 3.23 -16.53
CA PHE A 64 27.87 4.37 -17.08
C PHE A 64 28.45 5.75 -16.71
N ASN A 65 29.68 5.77 -16.15
CA ASN A 65 30.35 6.99 -15.68
C ASN A 65 29.52 7.76 -14.61
N VAL A 66 28.78 7.08 -13.78
CA VAL A 66 28.16 7.59 -12.56
C VAL A 66 29.02 7.19 -11.39
N ARG A 67 29.61 8.17 -10.71
CA ARG A 67 30.42 7.95 -9.52
C ARG A 67 29.60 8.25 -8.27
N GLY A 68 29.75 7.43 -7.26
CA GLY A 68 29.08 7.54 -5.97
C GLY A 68 29.27 6.27 -5.17
N GLU A 69 28.71 6.23 -3.98
CA GLU A 69 28.77 5.11 -3.07
C GLU A 69 27.36 4.72 -2.62
N ILE A 70 27.07 3.42 -2.50
CA ILE A 70 25.83 2.95 -1.92
C ILE A 70 25.96 2.92 -0.41
N VAL A 71 25.42 3.96 0.23
CA VAL A 71 25.53 4.14 1.69
C VAL A 71 24.58 3.28 2.47
N GLN A 72 23.48 2.83 1.85
CA GLN A 72 22.47 2.01 2.52
C GLN A 72 21.72 1.13 1.54
N ALA A 73 21.42 -0.11 1.96
CA ALA A 73 20.49 -1.02 1.29
C ALA A 73 19.34 -1.36 2.25
N CYS A 74 18.12 -0.97 1.89
CA CYS A 74 16.91 -1.19 2.68
C CYS A 74 16.05 -2.27 2.00
N PRO A 75 16.07 -3.52 2.47
CA PRO A 75 15.22 -4.57 1.93
C PRO A 75 13.77 -4.35 2.37
N GLY A 76 12.85 -4.32 1.40
CA GLY A 76 11.43 -4.30 1.62
C GLY A 76 10.76 -5.60 1.16
N PRO A 77 9.43 -5.72 1.31
CA PRO A 77 8.72 -6.96 0.97
C PRO A 77 8.70 -7.28 -0.53
N VAL A 78 8.78 -6.27 -1.39
CA VAL A 78 8.66 -6.43 -2.85
C VAL A 78 9.91 -5.95 -3.58
N VAL A 79 10.51 -4.85 -3.11
CA VAL A 79 11.69 -4.22 -3.70
C VAL A 79 12.72 -3.94 -2.62
N THR A 80 13.99 -3.89 -3.01
CA THR A 80 15.08 -3.38 -2.17
C THR A 80 15.45 -1.98 -2.65
N LEU A 81 15.50 -1.02 -1.74
CA LEU A 81 15.97 0.34 -1.99
C LEU A 81 17.47 0.44 -1.70
N TYR A 82 18.24 0.83 -2.69
CA TYR A 82 19.65 1.20 -2.56
C TYR A 82 19.77 2.72 -2.57
N GLU A 83 20.36 3.29 -1.52
CA GLU A 83 20.61 4.74 -1.42
C GLU A 83 22.01 5.03 -1.96
N LEU A 84 22.05 5.64 -3.14
CA LEU A 84 23.31 6.11 -3.76
C LEU A 84 23.60 7.54 -3.31
N GLU A 85 24.74 7.76 -2.67
CA GLU A 85 25.30 9.10 -2.50
C GLU A 85 26.18 9.45 -3.71
N PRO A 86 25.71 10.35 -4.60
CA PRO A 86 26.44 10.65 -5.82
C PRO A 86 27.67 11.52 -5.54
N ALA A 87 28.76 11.27 -6.25
CA ALA A 87 29.94 12.14 -6.19
C ALA A 87 29.60 13.58 -6.59
N PRO A 88 30.33 14.60 -6.05
CA PRO A 88 30.11 15.99 -6.38
C PRO A 88 30.12 16.23 -7.88
N GLY A 89 29.14 16.99 -8.40
CA GLY A 89 28.96 17.27 -9.81
C GLY A 89 28.17 16.27 -10.62
N THR A 90 27.73 15.14 -10.02
CA THR A 90 26.83 14.18 -10.65
C THR A 90 25.41 14.74 -10.68
N LYS A 91 24.80 14.83 -11.87
CA LYS A 91 23.42 15.30 -12.02
C LYS A 91 22.45 14.14 -11.75
N SER A 92 21.49 14.33 -10.86
CA SER A 92 20.45 13.32 -10.55
C SER A 92 19.67 12.88 -11.80
N SER A 93 19.37 13.81 -12.73
CA SER A 93 18.68 13.50 -13.99
C SER A 93 19.42 12.48 -14.84
N ARG A 94 20.77 12.48 -14.79
CA ARG A 94 21.58 11.49 -15.50
C ARG A 94 21.36 10.09 -14.92
N VAL A 95 21.38 9.97 -13.59
CA VAL A 95 21.16 8.68 -12.93
C VAL A 95 19.74 8.17 -13.17
N ILE A 96 18.74 9.07 -13.08
CA ILE A 96 17.33 8.73 -13.33
C ILE A 96 17.13 8.22 -14.77
N SER A 97 17.81 8.80 -15.76
CA SER A 97 17.68 8.35 -17.14
C SER A 97 18.29 6.97 -17.43
N LEU A 98 19.12 6.45 -16.51
CA LEU A 98 19.75 5.13 -16.63
C LEU A 98 18.89 3.98 -16.05
N ALA A 99 17.66 4.23 -15.61
CA ALA A 99 16.82 3.23 -14.95
C ALA A 99 16.70 1.92 -15.75
N ASP A 100 16.44 2.01 -17.05
CA ASP A 100 16.30 0.83 -17.94
C ASP A 100 17.66 0.12 -18.15
N ASP A 101 18.74 0.86 -18.26
CA ASP A 101 20.08 0.30 -18.40
C ASP A 101 20.55 -0.40 -17.13
N ILE A 102 20.24 0.18 -15.96
CA ILE A 102 20.49 -0.42 -14.64
C ILE A 102 19.67 -1.73 -14.54
N ALA A 103 18.37 -1.69 -14.84
CA ALA A 103 17.51 -2.87 -14.82
C ALA A 103 18.10 -4.01 -15.68
N ARG A 104 18.49 -3.70 -16.90
CA ARG A 104 19.11 -4.66 -17.83
C ARG A 104 20.41 -5.22 -17.28
N SER A 105 21.31 -4.38 -16.77
CA SER A 105 22.61 -4.80 -16.26
C SER A 105 22.50 -5.62 -14.98
N MET A 106 21.53 -5.28 -14.12
CA MET A 106 21.21 -6.02 -12.88
C MET A 106 20.35 -7.26 -13.13
N SER A 107 19.99 -7.58 -14.38
CA SER A 107 19.05 -8.66 -14.74
C SER A 107 17.71 -8.56 -14.00
N ALA A 108 17.28 -7.33 -13.69
CA ALA A 108 16.01 -7.03 -13.05
C ALA A 108 14.92 -6.76 -14.09
N ILE A 109 13.66 -7.03 -13.76
CA ILE A 109 12.51 -6.76 -14.63
C ILE A 109 12.35 -5.27 -14.88
N SER A 110 12.65 -4.44 -13.87
CA SER A 110 12.57 -2.99 -13.92
C SER A 110 13.46 -2.39 -12.82
N ALA A 111 13.83 -1.12 -12.97
CA ALA A 111 14.41 -0.33 -11.89
C ALA A 111 13.66 0.98 -11.80
N ARG A 112 13.50 1.49 -10.59
CA ARG A 112 12.98 2.84 -10.36
C ARG A 112 14.06 3.68 -9.71
N VAL A 113 14.34 4.84 -10.30
CA VAL A 113 15.36 5.74 -9.81
C VAL A 113 14.72 7.09 -9.50
N ALA A 114 14.89 7.57 -8.28
CA ALA A 114 14.31 8.84 -7.83
C ALA A 114 15.19 9.51 -6.78
N VAL A 115 15.14 10.84 -6.72
CA VAL A 115 15.80 11.60 -5.64
C VAL A 115 15.06 11.35 -4.32
N ILE A 116 15.80 11.12 -3.25
CA ILE A 116 15.22 10.95 -1.90
C ILE A 116 15.04 12.36 -1.29
N PRO A 117 13.80 12.77 -1.00
CA PRO A 117 13.54 14.07 -0.39
C PRO A 117 14.26 14.23 0.95
N GLY A 118 14.93 15.37 1.15
CA GLY A 118 15.62 15.71 2.40
C GLY A 118 16.99 15.05 2.60
N LYS A 119 17.46 14.21 1.65
CA LYS A 119 18.80 13.60 1.68
C LYS A 119 19.58 13.97 0.41
N ASN A 120 20.92 14.02 0.52
CA ASN A 120 21.81 14.08 -0.65
C ASN A 120 22.01 12.67 -1.23
N ALA A 121 20.90 12.02 -1.58
CA ALA A 121 20.92 10.64 -2.05
C ALA A 121 19.91 10.42 -3.17
N ILE A 122 20.21 9.46 -4.03
CA ILE A 122 19.35 8.97 -5.10
C ILE A 122 18.96 7.55 -4.74
N GLY A 123 17.66 7.28 -4.64
CA GLY A 123 17.13 5.95 -4.41
C GLY A 123 17.06 5.15 -5.70
N ILE A 124 17.59 3.95 -5.69
CA ILE A 124 17.51 2.96 -6.77
C ILE A 124 16.75 1.75 -6.21
N GLU A 125 15.52 1.57 -6.67
CA GLU A 125 14.66 0.46 -6.26
C GLU A 125 14.79 -0.68 -7.26
N LEU A 126 15.17 -1.86 -6.77
CA LEU A 126 15.24 -3.10 -7.56
C LEU A 126 14.27 -4.14 -7.00
N PRO A 127 13.51 -4.84 -7.86
CA PRO A 127 12.59 -5.88 -7.39
C PRO A 127 13.36 -7.07 -6.79
N ASN A 128 12.84 -7.56 -5.67
CA ASN A 128 13.38 -8.74 -5.02
C ASN A 128 13.16 -9.99 -5.89
N ALA A 129 14.10 -10.93 -5.88
CA ALA A 129 13.96 -12.21 -6.56
C ALA A 129 12.76 -13.01 -6.01
N LYS A 130 12.55 -12.96 -4.70
CA LYS A 130 11.37 -13.51 -4.02
C LYS A 130 10.59 -12.36 -3.40
N ARG A 131 9.38 -12.14 -3.89
CA ARG A 131 8.47 -11.11 -3.36
C ARG A 131 7.63 -11.68 -2.24
N GLU A 132 7.42 -10.89 -1.19
CA GLU A 132 6.56 -11.24 -0.07
C GLU A 132 5.14 -10.73 -0.30
N THR A 133 4.16 -11.48 0.21
CA THR A 133 2.78 -11.03 0.24
C THR A 133 2.56 -10.22 1.51
N VAL A 134 2.01 -9.01 1.37
CA VAL A 134 1.59 -8.19 2.50
C VAL A 134 0.15 -8.57 2.86
N TYR A 135 -0.05 -9.13 4.05
CA TYR A 135 -1.34 -9.59 4.52
C TYR A 135 -2.13 -8.48 5.21
N LEU A 136 -3.41 -8.35 4.86
CA LEU A 136 -4.29 -7.35 5.47
C LEU A 136 -4.41 -7.55 6.99
N ARG A 137 -4.46 -8.80 7.46
CA ARG A 137 -4.50 -9.12 8.89
C ARG A 137 -3.34 -8.50 9.65
N GLU A 138 -2.14 -8.55 9.11
CA GLU A 138 -0.94 -7.97 9.71
C GLU A 138 -1.05 -6.45 9.87
N LEU A 139 -1.64 -5.77 8.88
CA LEU A 139 -1.87 -4.33 8.93
C LEU A 139 -2.92 -3.96 9.98
N LEU A 140 -4.04 -4.69 10.02
CA LEU A 140 -5.13 -4.43 10.95
C LEU A 140 -4.79 -4.80 12.40
N ALA A 141 -3.89 -5.79 12.61
CA ALA A 141 -3.38 -6.17 13.92
C ALA A 141 -2.18 -5.34 14.38
N SER A 142 -1.70 -4.39 13.55
CA SER A 142 -0.57 -3.54 13.92
C SER A 142 -0.95 -2.55 15.01
N GLN A 143 0.01 -2.25 15.88
CA GLN A 143 -0.18 -1.21 16.91
C GLN A 143 -0.51 0.15 16.31
N ASP A 144 0.01 0.46 15.12
CA ASP A 144 -0.26 1.70 14.40
C ASP A 144 -1.74 1.80 13.99
N PHE A 145 -2.36 0.68 13.58
CA PHE A 145 -3.78 0.66 13.27
C PHE A 145 -4.63 0.78 14.52
N GLU A 146 -4.36 -0.01 15.56
CA GLU A 146 -5.12 -0.01 16.82
C GLU A 146 -5.06 1.35 17.54
N SER A 147 -3.88 1.98 17.55
CA SER A 147 -3.69 3.29 18.20
C SER A 147 -4.15 4.47 17.36
N SER A 148 -4.54 4.24 16.10
CA SER A 148 -4.94 5.30 15.19
C SER A 148 -6.25 5.96 15.65
N LYS A 149 -6.30 7.29 15.58
CA LYS A 149 -7.51 8.10 15.84
C LYS A 149 -8.26 8.46 14.55
N HIS A 150 -8.02 7.73 13.49
CA HIS A 150 -8.64 7.96 12.20
C HIS A 150 -10.12 7.59 12.25
N LYS A 151 -10.97 8.42 11.64
CA LYS A 151 -12.42 8.15 11.57
C LYS A 151 -12.74 7.02 10.59
N LEU A 152 -11.98 6.94 9.50
CA LEU A 152 -12.09 5.91 8.47
C LEU A 152 -10.67 5.39 8.15
N ALA A 153 -10.11 4.60 9.07
CA ALA A 153 -8.78 4.05 8.93
C ALA A 153 -8.71 3.01 7.78
N LEU A 154 -7.75 3.17 6.89
CA LEU A 154 -7.43 2.22 5.82
C LEU A 154 -5.99 1.75 5.97
N GLY A 155 -5.79 0.43 6.03
CA GLY A 155 -4.48 -0.19 5.85
C GLY A 155 -4.18 -0.36 4.36
N LEU A 156 -3.30 0.47 3.80
CA LEU A 156 -2.99 0.45 2.36
C LEU A 156 -1.93 -0.59 2.00
N GLY A 157 -1.04 -0.93 2.92
CA GLY A 157 0.09 -1.81 2.67
C GLY A 157 1.27 -1.49 3.57
N LYS A 158 2.47 -1.76 3.08
CA LYS A 158 3.74 -1.41 3.74
C LYS A 158 4.55 -0.46 2.87
N THR A 159 5.35 0.39 3.51
CA THR A 159 6.38 1.19 2.82
C THR A 159 7.46 0.27 2.26
N ILE A 160 8.38 0.84 1.48
CA ILE A 160 9.59 0.12 1.01
C ILE A 160 10.41 -0.41 2.19
N GLY A 161 10.41 0.29 3.33
CA GLY A 161 11.08 -0.13 4.57
C GLY A 161 10.32 -1.18 5.39
N GLY A 162 9.12 -1.62 4.94
CA GLY A 162 8.31 -2.62 5.65
C GLY A 162 7.37 -2.05 6.71
N GLU A 163 7.32 -0.74 6.90
CA GLU A 163 6.44 -0.08 7.87
C GLU A 163 4.97 -0.06 7.38
N PRO A 164 3.98 -0.29 8.24
CA PRO A 164 2.58 -0.25 7.85
C PRO A 164 2.15 1.16 7.44
N VAL A 165 1.38 1.27 6.36
CA VAL A 165 0.81 2.53 5.87
C VAL A 165 -0.67 2.56 6.22
N ILE A 166 -1.01 3.34 7.25
CA ILE A 166 -2.37 3.55 7.73
C ILE A 166 -2.77 4.99 7.44
N VAL A 167 -3.88 5.17 6.75
CA VAL A 167 -4.36 6.49 6.33
C VAL A 167 -5.82 6.72 6.71
N ASP A 168 -6.24 7.97 6.77
CA ASP A 168 -7.63 8.34 7.05
C ASP A 168 -8.35 8.71 5.75
N LEU A 169 -9.25 7.85 5.28
CA LEU A 169 -10.05 8.11 4.08
C LEU A 169 -10.87 9.41 4.20
N ALA A 170 -11.30 9.78 5.42
CA ALA A 170 -12.04 11.02 5.64
C ALA A 170 -11.22 12.29 5.30
N LYS A 171 -9.89 12.17 5.21
CA LYS A 171 -8.97 13.28 4.86
C LYS A 171 -8.51 13.25 3.40
N MET A 172 -9.10 12.38 2.57
CA MET A 172 -8.72 12.20 1.17
C MET A 172 -9.83 12.62 0.20
N PRO A 173 -10.12 13.94 0.05
CA PRO A 173 -11.24 14.42 -0.76
C PRO A 173 -11.07 14.21 -2.26
N HIS A 174 -9.85 13.91 -2.72
CA HIS A 174 -9.50 13.71 -4.14
C HIS A 174 -8.87 12.34 -4.40
N LEU A 175 -9.32 11.30 -3.68
CA LEU A 175 -8.84 9.93 -3.87
C LEU A 175 -9.47 9.33 -5.13
N LEU A 176 -8.63 8.85 -6.04
CA LEU A 176 -9.00 7.96 -7.14
C LEU A 176 -8.44 6.57 -6.87
N VAL A 177 -9.30 5.56 -6.84
CA VAL A 177 -8.92 4.15 -6.78
C VAL A 177 -9.27 3.51 -8.10
N ALA A 178 -8.28 2.96 -8.81
CA ALA A 178 -8.46 2.26 -10.07
C ALA A 178 -7.69 0.94 -10.06
N GLY A 179 -8.28 -0.08 -10.65
CA GLY A 179 -7.69 -1.41 -10.74
C GLY A 179 -8.61 -2.39 -11.48
N THR A 180 -8.13 -3.60 -11.75
CA THR A 180 -8.88 -4.71 -12.36
C THR A 180 -9.00 -5.85 -11.36
#